data_5f940050096312e73a20028eff0b3d8a
#
_entry.id   5f940050096312e73a20028eff0b3d8a
#
_cell.length_a   1.000
_cell.length_b   1.000
_cell.length_c   1.000
_cell.angle_alpha   90.00
_cell.angle_beta   90.00
_cell.angle_gamma   90.00
#
_symmetry.space_group_name_H-M   'P 1'
#
loop_
_entity.id
_entity.type
_entity.pdbx_description
1 polymer ?
#
loop_
_entity_poly.entity_id
_entity_poly.type
_entity_poly.pdbx_seq_one_letter_code
_entity_poly.pdbx_strand_id
1 'polypeptide(L)'
;DTKHVELNDVKNMFHARISVIIFIAATLLIVLFGSIPAMRPVFNGAALDMPSIIEILMLCAAAIILIISRTDGIKATQGSVFPAGMQAVIAIFGIAWMGDTFINGNITELTGSIEGIVRQMPWLFGLALFVMSILLYSQAATVRAIVPLGIALGISPMMLIALFPAVNGYFFIPNYPTVVAAINFDRTGTTGIGKWILNHSFMMPGMVATLVSIVVGLLLIQVF
;
A
#
# COMPACT_ATOMS: atom_id res chain seq x y z
N ASP A 1 36.18 -14.98 30.54
CA ASP A 1 34.80 -15.00 29.98
C ASP A 1 34.49 -13.87 29.02
N THR A 2 35.23 -12.78 29.06
CA THR A 2 35.06 -11.62 28.15
C THR A 2 35.35 -11.91 26.67
N LYS A 3 36.31 -12.80 26.37
CA LYS A 3 36.64 -13.19 24.97
C LYS A 3 35.52 -13.97 24.25
N HIS A 4 34.73 -14.76 24.98
CA HIS A 4 33.61 -15.49 24.39
C HIS A 4 32.43 -14.56 24.08
N VAL A 5 32.23 -13.50 24.85
CA VAL A 5 31.19 -12.47 24.59
C VAL A 5 31.57 -11.67 23.36
N GLU A 6 32.80 -11.18 23.24
CA GLU A 6 33.26 -10.41 22.08
C GLU A 6 33.20 -11.20 20.76
N LEU A 7 33.58 -12.50 20.76
CA LEU A 7 33.51 -13.35 19.56
C LEU A 7 32.06 -13.61 19.10
N ASN A 8 31.14 -13.77 20.06
CA ASN A 8 29.73 -13.93 19.72
C ASN A 8 29.12 -12.64 19.17
N ASP A 9 29.49 -11.48 19.70
CA ASP A 9 29.03 -10.19 19.19
C ASP A 9 29.54 -9.89 17.79
N VAL A 10 30.81 -10.20 17.48
CA VAL A 10 31.37 -10.05 16.13
C VAL A 10 30.69 -10.99 15.14
N LYS A 11 30.42 -12.23 15.54
CA LYS A 11 29.74 -13.21 14.69
C LYS A 11 28.27 -12.82 14.43
N ASN A 12 27.58 -12.32 15.43
CA ASN A 12 26.22 -11.81 15.30
C ASN A 12 26.17 -10.57 14.39
N MET A 13 27.16 -9.67 14.51
CA MET A 13 27.29 -8.51 13.62
C MET A 13 27.54 -8.89 12.16
N PHE A 14 28.34 -9.92 11.92
CA PHE A 14 28.61 -10.42 10.56
C PHE A 14 27.34 -10.99 9.92
N HIS A 15 26.60 -11.83 10.64
CA HIS A 15 25.33 -12.38 10.15
C HIS A 15 24.27 -11.29 9.94
N ALA A 16 24.19 -10.29 10.81
CA ALA A 16 23.29 -9.16 10.64
C ALA A 16 23.61 -8.36 9.36
N ARG A 17 24.90 -8.11 9.08
CA ARG A 17 25.32 -7.44 7.84
C ARG A 17 24.94 -8.22 6.58
N ILE A 18 25.15 -9.54 6.57
CA ILE A 18 24.76 -10.39 5.44
C ILE A 18 23.24 -10.33 5.25
N SER A 19 22.46 -10.42 6.31
CA SER A 19 21.01 -10.33 6.23
C SER A 19 20.54 -9.01 5.61
N VAL A 20 21.17 -7.90 5.98
CA VAL A 20 20.87 -6.59 5.40
C VAL A 20 21.25 -6.54 3.92
N ILE A 21 22.39 -7.09 3.55
CA ILE A 21 22.84 -7.13 2.14
C ILE A 21 21.86 -7.95 1.28
N ILE A 22 21.43 -9.12 1.77
CA ILE A 22 20.46 -9.96 1.06
C ILE A 22 19.13 -9.22 0.88
N PHE A 23 18.65 -8.56 1.93
CA PHE A 23 17.42 -7.78 1.89
C PHE A 23 17.50 -6.62 0.89
N ILE A 24 18.61 -5.87 0.91
CA ILE A 24 18.85 -4.78 -0.05
C ILE A 24 18.93 -5.31 -1.48
N ALA A 25 19.62 -6.43 -1.71
CA ALA A 25 19.72 -7.05 -3.02
C ALA A 25 18.34 -7.47 -3.56
N ALA A 26 17.51 -8.09 -2.72
CA ALA A 26 16.13 -8.43 -3.09
C ALA A 26 15.30 -7.18 -3.42
N THR A 27 15.44 -6.12 -2.63
CA THR A 27 14.76 -4.85 -2.88
C THR A 27 15.19 -4.21 -4.20
N LEU A 28 16.50 -4.23 -4.51
CA LEU A 28 17.02 -3.73 -5.79
C LEU A 28 16.51 -4.54 -6.98
N LEU A 29 16.37 -5.86 -6.84
CA LEU A 29 15.78 -6.72 -7.88
C LEU A 29 14.29 -6.37 -8.09
N ILE A 30 13.53 -6.12 -7.02
CA ILE A 30 12.14 -5.68 -7.12
C ILE A 30 12.05 -4.36 -7.88
N VAL A 31 12.89 -3.40 -7.55
CA VAL A 31 12.94 -2.10 -8.25
C VAL A 31 13.31 -2.30 -9.72
N LEU A 32 14.27 -3.17 -10.02
CA LEU A 32 14.66 -3.48 -11.40
C LEU A 32 13.49 -4.05 -12.21
N PHE A 33 12.79 -5.07 -11.70
CA PHE A 33 11.64 -5.67 -12.38
C PHE A 33 10.43 -4.71 -12.46
N GLY A 34 10.32 -3.80 -11.50
CA GLY A 34 9.31 -2.73 -11.54
C GLY A 34 9.59 -1.70 -12.62
N SER A 35 10.87 -1.31 -12.76
CA SER A 35 11.32 -0.29 -13.71
C SER A 35 11.42 -0.79 -15.14
N ILE A 36 11.77 -2.07 -15.34
CA ILE A 36 11.97 -2.68 -16.66
C ILE A 36 11.05 -3.90 -16.83
N PRO A 37 9.78 -3.69 -17.26
CA PRO A 37 8.82 -4.79 -17.40
C PRO A 37 9.29 -5.95 -18.29
N ALA A 38 10.13 -5.65 -19.29
CA ALA A 38 10.71 -6.66 -20.20
C ALA A 38 11.63 -7.67 -19.50
N MET A 39 12.16 -7.36 -18.32
CA MET A 39 13.00 -8.25 -17.52
C MET A 39 12.19 -9.15 -16.58
N ARG A 40 10.88 -8.97 -16.47
CA ARG A 40 10.05 -9.79 -15.59
C ARG A 40 10.08 -11.25 -16.04
N PRO A 41 10.19 -12.20 -15.10
CA PRO A 41 10.08 -13.61 -15.41
C PRO A 41 8.75 -13.94 -16.09
N VAL A 42 8.81 -14.80 -17.10
CA VAL A 42 7.64 -15.30 -17.83
C VAL A 42 7.30 -16.69 -17.31
N PHE A 43 6.05 -16.90 -16.91
CA PHE A 43 5.55 -18.18 -16.48
C PHE A 43 4.25 -18.50 -17.25
N ASN A 44 4.14 -19.69 -17.81
CA ASN A 44 3.02 -20.10 -18.67
C ASN A 44 2.70 -19.11 -19.81
N GLY A 45 3.71 -18.47 -20.39
CA GLY A 45 3.55 -17.54 -21.52
C GLY A 45 3.12 -16.11 -21.12
N ALA A 46 2.97 -15.83 -19.83
CA ALA A 46 2.66 -14.48 -19.32
C ALA A 46 3.76 -13.97 -18.38
N ALA A 47 4.07 -12.69 -18.46
CA ALA A 47 4.98 -12.06 -17.51
C ALA A 47 4.33 -12.00 -16.12
N LEU A 48 5.10 -12.34 -15.08
CA LEU A 48 4.61 -12.27 -13.70
C LEU A 48 4.22 -10.83 -13.35
N ASP A 49 3.15 -10.69 -12.60
CA ASP A 49 2.74 -9.41 -12.02
C ASP A 49 3.66 -8.99 -10.85
N MET A 50 3.69 -7.71 -10.53
CA MET A 50 4.59 -7.20 -9.50
C MET A 50 4.29 -7.74 -8.10
N PRO A 51 3.04 -7.91 -7.65
CA PRO A 51 2.77 -8.56 -6.38
C PRO A 51 3.42 -9.94 -6.26
N SER A 52 3.25 -10.82 -7.24
CA SER A 52 3.86 -12.16 -7.24
C SER A 52 5.40 -12.10 -7.22
N ILE A 53 6.00 -11.19 -7.97
CA ILE A 53 7.46 -10.98 -7.97
C ILE A 53 7.95 -10.56 -6.57
N ILE A 54 7.25 -9.62 -5.93
CA ILE A 54 7.59 -9.15 -4.57
C ILE A 54 7.50 -10.31 -3.57
N GLU A 55 6.40 -11.06 -3.60
CA GLU A 55 6.21 -12.22 -2.71
C GLU A 55 7.31 -13.25 -2.87
N ILE A 56 7.60 -13.68 -4.11
CA ILE A 56 8.63 -14.67 -4.39
C ILE A 56 10.01 -14.17 -3.92
N LEU A 57 10.41 -12.95 -4.28
CA LEU A 57 11.72 -12.42 -3.93
C LEU A 57 11.87 -12.22 -2.41
N MET A 58 10.84 -11.75 -1.72
CA MET A 58 10.89 -11.56 -0.26
C MET A 58 10.91 -12.88 0.50
N LEU A 59 10.13 -13.88 0.06
CA LEU A 59 10.16 -15.22 0.66
C LEU A 59 11.51 -15.91 0.41
N CYS A 60 12.07 -15.81 -0.79
CA CYS A 60 13.41 -16.32 -1.10
C CYS A 60 14.48 -15.63 -0.24
N ALA A 61 14.44 -14.30 -0.14
CA ALA A 61 15.38 -13.55 0.69
C ALA A 61 15.29 -13.96 2.17
N ALA A 62 14.08 -14.12 2.71
CA ALA A 62 13.87 -14.60 4.07
C ALA A 62 14.44 -16.01 4.28
N ALA A 63 14.19 -16.94 3.36
CA ALA A 63 14.74 -18.29 3.42
C ALA A 63 16.26 -18.29 3.37
N ILE A 64 16.87 -17.52 2.45
CA ILE A 64 18.33 -17.41 2.32
C ILE A 64 18.93 -16.80 3.61
N ILE A 65 18.32 -15.77 4.17
CA ILE A 65 18.76 -15.16 5.44
C ILE A 65 18.73 -16.21 6.56
N LEU A 66 17.66 -16.97 6.72
CA LEU A 66 17.56 -18.00 7.77
C LEU A 66 18.63 -19.09 7.60
N ILE A 67 18.88 -19.55 6.37
CA ILE A 67 19.88 -20.59 6.08
C ILE A 67 21.29 -20.08 6.34
N ILE A 68 21.66 -18.91 5.80
CA ILE A 68 23.03 -18.38 5.89
C ILE A 68 23.34 -17.89 7.30
N SER A 69 22.41 -17.19 7.95
CA SER A 69 22.60 -16.68 9.30
C SER A 69 22.51 -17.78 10.35
N ARG A 70 22.03 -18.96 9.96
CA ARG A 70 21.74 -20.06 10.90
C ARG A 70 20.93 -19.58 12.11
N THR A 71 20.05 -18.63 11.86
CA THR A 71 19.20 -18.04 12.90
C THR A 71 18.10 -19.02 13.26
N ASP A 72 17.90 -19.24 14.53
CA ASP A 72 16.75 -19.99 15.02
C ASP A 72 15.46 -19.21 14.69
N GLY A 73 14.58 -19.83 13.92
CA GLY A 73 13.30 -19.24 13.53
C GLY A 73 12.46 -18.80 14.73
N ILE A 74 12.52 -19.54 15.85
CA ILE A 74 11.82 -19.19 17.09
C ILE A 74 12.37 -17.87 17.64
N LYS A 75 13.69 -17.68 17.66
CA LYS A 75 14.30 -16.42 18.10
C LYS A 75 13.92 -15.25 17.20
N ALA A 76 13.80 -15.48 15.89
CA ALA A 76 13.35 -14.44 14.95
C ALA A 76 11.92 -13.99 15.26
N THR A 77 11.02 -14.90 15.65
CA THR A 77 9.63 -14.56 16.01
C THR A 77 9.49 -13.85 17.35
N GLN A 78 10.49 -13.95 18.22
CA GLN A 78 10.50 -13.27 19.53
C GLN A 78 10.97 -11.82 19.45
N GLY A 79 11.50 -11.40 18.30
CA GLY A 79 11.88 -10.00 18.05
C GLY A 79 10.67 -9.06 18.02
N SER A 80 10.84 -7.80 18.42
CA SER A 80 9.76 -6.80 18.47
C SER A 80 9.10 -6.51 17.12
N VAL A 81 9.79 -6.75 16.00
CA VAL A 81 9.30 -6.48 14.64
C VAL A 81 8.31 -7.54 14.18
N PHE A 82 8.52 -8.80 14.55
CA PHE A 82 7.64 -9.89 14.11
C PHE A 82 6.20 -9.77 14.64
N PRO A 83 5.95 -9.57 15.95
CA PRO A 83 4.59 -9.35 16.46
C PRO A 83 3.90 -8.15 15.83
N ALA A 84 4.61 -7.03 15.63
CA ALA A 84 4.07 -5.85 14.97
C ALA A 84 3.68 -6.14 13.51
N GLY A 85 4.52 -6.87 12.77
CA GLY A 85 4.22 -7.33 11.42
C GLY A 85 3.02 -8.26 11.38
N MET A 86 2.92 -9.21 12.28
CA MET A 86 1.77 -10.12 12.36
C MET A 86 0.47 -9.42 12.72
N GLN A 87 0.50 -8.42 13.60
CA GLN A 87 -0.67 -7.58 13.87
C GLN A 87 -1.12 -6.84 12.61
N ALA A 88 -0.19 -6.28 11.84
CA ALA A 88 -0.50 -5.66 10.56
C ALA A 88 -1.11 -6.65 9.57
N VAL A 89 -0.55 -7.85 9.43
CA VAL A 89 -1.08 -8.90 8.55
C VAL A 89 -2.50 -9.31 8.95
N ILE A 90 -2.76 -9.56 10.23
CA ILE A 90 -4.08 -9.94 10.73
C ILE A 90 -5.10 -8.81 10.48
N ALA A 91 -4.72 -7.56 10.75
CA ALA A 91 -5.58 -6.40 10.50
C ALA A 91 -5.90 -6.24 9.00
N ILE A 92 -4.89 -6.40 8.14
CA ILE A 92 -5.04 -6.32 6.68
C ILE A 92 -6.00 -7.42 6.19
N PHE A 93 -5.75 -8.69 6.55
CA PHE A 93 -6.61 -9.80 6.13
C PHE A 93 -8.03 -9.65 6.67
N GLY A 94 -8.20 -9.28 7.95
CA GLY A 94 -9.53 -9.12 8.55
C GLY A 94 -10.34 -7.99 7.91
N ILE A 95 -9.76 -6.78 7.86
CA ILE A 95 -10.49 -5.58 7.42
C ILE A 95 -10.54 -5.49 5.90
N ALA A 96 -9.40 -5.69 5.22
CA ALA A 96 -9.33 -5.51 3.78
C ALA A 96 -10.10 -6.60 3.04
N TRP A 97 -9.97 -7.87 3.43
CA TRP A 97 -10.71 -8.97 2.78
C TRP A 97 -12.22 -8.85 2.99
N MET A 98 -12.66 -8.54 4.21
CA MET A 98 -14.08 -8.30 4.49
C MET A 98 -14.61 -7.14 3.64
N GLY A 99 -13.88 -6.02 3.61
CA GLY A 99 -14.23 -4.83 2.82
C GLY A 99 -14.28 -5.13 1.33
N ASP A 100 -13.29 -5.81 0.78
CA ASP A 100 -13.23 -6.19 -0.63
C ASP A 100 -14.41 -7.11 -1.01
N THR A 101 -14.71 -8.11 -0.18
CA THR A 101 -15.85 -9.01 -0.42
C THR A 101 -17.18 -8.26 -0.42
N PHE A 102 -17.38 -7.35 0.54
CA PHE A 102 -18.59 -6.54 0.61
C PHE A 102 -18.74 -5.61 -0.60
N ILE A 103 -17.67 -4.89 -0.95
CA ILE A 103 -17.70 -3.94 -2.07
C ILE A 103 -17.89 -4.66 -3.40
N ASN A 104 -17.15 -5.75 -3.66
CA ASN A 104 -17.31 -6.52 -4.89
C ASN A 104 -18.72 -7.12 -5.03
N GLY A 105 -19.33 -7.53 -3.91
CA GLY A 105 -20.72 -8.00 -3.88
C GLY A 105 -21.76 -6.93 -4.19
N ASN A 106 -21.43 -5.65 -3.99
CA ASN A 106 -22.36 -4.53 -4.15
C ASN A 106 -21.89 -3.48 -5.19
N ILE A 107 -20.88 -3.81 -6.00
CA ILE A 107 -20.23 -2.83 -6.89
C ILE A 107 -21.21 -2.22 -7.89
N THR A 108 -22.16 -2.98 -8.42
CA THR A 108 -23.15 -2.52 -9.38
C THR A 108 -24.08 -1.45 -8.78
N GLU A 109 -24.55 -1.68 -7.56
CA GLU A 109 -25.44 -0.73 -6.87
C GLU A 109 -24.69 0.55 -6.47
N LEU A 110 -23.48 0.41 -5.99
CA LEU A 110 -22.60 1.53 -5.65
C LEU A 110 -22.31 2.40 -6.88
N THR A 111 -21.96 1.76 -8.00
CA THR A 111 -21.67 2.46 -9.26
C THR A 111 -22.92 3.16 -9.81
N GLY A 112 -24.07 2.51 -9.78
CA GLY A 112 -25.35 3.12 -10.18
C GLY A 112 -25.74 4.33 -9.35
N SER A 113 -25.50 4.30 -8.04
CA SER A 113 -25.73 5.43 -7.15
C SER A 113 -24.82 6.62 -7.48
N ILE A 114 -23.55 6.37 -7.77
CA ILE A 114 -22.58 7.38 -8.20
C ILE A 114 -22.99 8.00 -9.54
N GLU A 115 -23.40 7.18 -10.52
CA GLU A 115 -23.86 7.63 -11.82
C GLU A 115 -24.99 8.65 -11.72
N GLY A 116 -26.01 8.37 -10.90
CA GLY A 116 -27.13 9.28 -10.71
C GLY A 116 -26.73 10.65 -10.17
N ILE A 117 -25.77 10.70 -9.25
CA ILE A 117 -25.25 11.93 -8.66
C ILE A 117 -24.37 12.69 -9.65
N VAL A 118 -23.44 12.02 -10.31
CA VAL A 118 -22.44 12.63 -11.20
C VAL A 118 -23.08 13.19 -12.47
N ARG A 119 -24.14 12.57 -12.99
CA ARG A 119 -24.90 13.11 -14.13
C ARG A 119 -25.47 14.50 -13.84
N GLN A 120 -25.85 14.77 -12.60
CA GLN A 120 -26.38 16.09 -12.20
C GLN A 120 -25.26 17.09 -11.87
N MET A 121 -24.18 16.61 -11.26
CA MET A 121 -23.07 17.43 -10.78
C MET A 121 -21.71 16.78 -11.09
N PRO A 122 -21.14 16.97 -12.29
CA PRO A 122 -19.90 16.29 -12.70
C PRO A 122 -18.69 16.50 -11.78
N TRP A 123 -18.60 17.65 -11.11
CA TRP A 123 -17.52 17.94 -10.17
C TRP A 123 -17.55 17.03 -8.93
N LEU A 124 -18.72 16.45 -8.58
CA LEU A 124 -18.84 15.47 -7.51
C LEU A 124 -18.15 14.14 -7.85
N PHE A 125 -17.72 13.94 -9.09
CA PHE A 125 -16.95 12.74 -9.45
C PHE A 125 -15.66 12.62 -8.64
N GLY A 126 -15.01 13.75 -8.31
CA GLY A 126 -13.85 13.75 -7.41
C GLY A 126 -14.20 13.25 -6.00
N LEU A 127 -15.37 13.64 -5.49
CA LEU A 127 -15.85 13.13 -4.19
C LEU A 127 -16.18 11.63 -4.29
N ALA A 128 -16.79 11.18 -5.39
CA ALA A 128 -17.07 9.77 -5.63
C ALA A 128 -15.78 8.94 -5.67
N LEU A 129 -14.75 9.40 -6.40
CA LEU A 129 -13.42 8.78 -6.39
C LEU A 129 -12.83 8.69 -4.99
N PHE A 130 -12.92 9.77 -4.19
CA PHE A 130 -12.40 9.81 -2.83
C PHE A 130 -13.12 8.81 -1.93
N VAL A 131 -14.46 8.83 -1.90
CA VAL A 131 -15.24 7.90 -1.08
C VAL A 131 -15.00 6.45 -1.50
N MET A 132 -15.00 6.16 -2.80
CA MET A 132 -14.74 4.81 -3.29
C MET A 132 -13.32 4.33 -2.98
N SER A 133 -12.33 5.22 -3.00
CA SER A 133 -10.95 4.85 -2.62
C SER A 133 -10.82 4.50 -1.13
N ILE A 134 -11.64 5.09 -0.28
CA ILE A 134 -11.73 4.70 1.14
C ILE A 134 -12.33 3.29 1.27
N LEU A 135 -13.41 3.02 0.53
CA LEU A 135 -14.15 1.75 0.62
C LEU A 135 -13.41 0.59 -0.01
N LEU A 136 -12.77 0.81 -1.16
CA LEU A 136 -12.04 -0.24 -1.91
C LEU A 136 -10.64 -0.52 -1.37
N TYR A 137 -10.14 0.28 -0.45
CA TYR A 137 -8.77 0.17 0.12
C TYR A 137 -7.66 0.04 -0.92
N SER A 138 -7.90 0.47 -2.16
CA SER A 138 -7.00 0.29 -3.28
C SER A 138 -7.19 1.36 -4.33
N GLN A 139 -6.12 2.10 -4.62
CA GLN A 139 -6.09 3.06 -5.74
C GLN A 139 -6.39 2.37 -7.07
N ALA A 140 -5.73 1.25 -7.33
CA ALA A 140 -5.89 0.52 -8.58
C ALA A 140 -7.31 -0.03 -8.76
N ALA A 141 -7.93 -0.54 -7.69
CA ALA A 141 -9.32 -1.00 -7.74
C ALA A 141 -10.28 0.17 -7.98
N THR A 142 -10.09 1.30 -7.30
CA THR A 142 -10.89 2.52 -7.49
C THR A 142 -10.82 3.02 -8.93
N VAL A 143 -9.61 3.11 -9.48
CA VAL A 143 -9.41 3.54 -10.88
C VAL A 143 -10.13 2.60 -11.84
N ARG A 144 -9.96 1.29 -11.68
CA ARG A 144 -10.59 0.30 -12.57
C ARG A 144 -12.12 0.30 -12.48
N ALA A 145 -12.66 0.53 -11.29
CA ALA A 145 -14.11 0.50 -11.08
C ALA A 145 -14.81 1.79 -11.49
N ILE A 146 -14.21 2.95 -11.19
CA ILE A 146 -14.90 4.24 -11.26
C ILE A 146 -14.47 5.10 -12.44
N VAL A 147 -13.20 5.07 -12.86
CA VAL A 147 -12.75 5.92 -13.98
C VAL A 147 -13.45 5.59 -15.30
N PRO A 148 -13.70 4.31 -15.68
CA PRO A 148 -14.49 3.99 -16.87
C PRO A 148 -15.90 4.62 -16.85
N LEU A 149 -16.54 4.69 -15.68
CA LEU A 149 -17.81 5.37 -15.51
C LEU A 149 -17.67 6.88 -15.81
N GLY A 150 -16.63 7.54 -15.31
CA GLY A 150 -16.37 8.94 -15.60
C GLY A 150 -16.23 9.20 -17.10
N ILE A 151 -15.54 8.31 -17.82
CA ILE A 151 -15.41 8.37 -19.28
C ILE A 151 -16.78 8.18 -19.95
N ALA A 152 -17.55 7.19 -19.52
CA ALA A 152 -18.90 6.91 -20.05
C ALA A 152 -19.88 8.07 -19.81
N LEU A 153 -19.70 8.81 -18.72
CA LEU A 153 -20.48 10.02 -18.39
C LEU A 153 -20.02 11.27 -19.16
N GLY A 154 -18.98 11.17 -20.01
CA GLY A 154 -18.46 12.27 -20.82
C GLY A 154 -17.60 13.26 -20.06
N ILE A 155 -17.07 12.90 -18.89
CA ILE A 155 -16.10 13.74 -18.18
C ILE A 155 -14.82 13.80 -19.00
N SER A 156 -14.32 15.01 -19.28
CA SER A 156 -13.14 15.19 -20.11
C SER A 156 -11.90 14.50 -19.50
N PRO A 157 -10.98 13.94 -20.33
CA PRO A 157 -9.75 13.34 -19.83
C PRO A 157 -8.93 14.29 -18.94
N MET A 158 -8.88 15.57 -19.27
CA MET A 158 -8.18 16.57 -18.46
C MET A 158 -8.81 16.71 -17.07
N MET A 159 -10.14 16.75 -16.99
CA MET A 159 -10.85 16.79 -15.71
C MET A 159 -10.60 15.50 -14.89
N LEU A 160 -10.60 14.32 -15.52
CA LEU A 160 -10.28 13.06 -14.85
C LEU A 160 -8.85 13.06 -14.28
N ILE A 161 -7.88 13.63 -15.02
CA ILE A 161 -6.50 13.81 -14.54
C ILE A 161 -6.45 14.76 -13.35
N ALA A 162 -7.14 15.91 -13.41
CA ALA A 162 -7.18 16.86 -12.30
C ALA A 162 -7.82 16.29 -11.04
N LEU A 163 -8.83 15.44 -11.18
CA LEU A 163 -9.52 14.79 -10.05
C LEU A 163 -8.81 13.51 -9.58
N PHE A 164 -7.81 13.01 -10.34
CA PHE A 164 -7.13 11.75 -10.03
C PHE A 164 -6.54 11.67 -8.62
N PRO A 165 -6.00 12.74 -8.00
CA PRO A 165 -5.54 12.69 -6.61
C PRO A 165 -6.60 12.22 -5.60
N ALA A 166 -7.87 12.30 -5.94
CA ALA A 166 -8.97 11.83 -5.09
C ALA A 166 -8.95 10.30 -4.85
N VAL A 167 -8.30 9.51 -5.74
CA VAL A 167 -8.16 8.06 -5.52
C VAL A 167 -7.23 7.71 -4.34
N ASN A 168 -6.61 8.70 -3.71
CA ASN A 168 -5.73 8.52 -2.55
C ASN A 168 -6.45 8.63 -1.20
N GLY A 169 -7.77 8.52 -1.13
CA GLY A 169 -8.55 8.60 0.11
C GLY A 169 -8.32 7.46 1.11
N TYR A 170 -7.53 6.46 0.78
CA TYR A 170 -7.25 5.27 1.61
C TYR A 170 -6.64 5.58 2.99
N PHE A 171 -6.11 6.77 3.20
CA PHE A 171 -5.64 7.23 4.52
C PHE A 171 -6.79 7.65 5.44
N PHE A 172 -7.98 7.95 4.90
CA PHE A 172 -9.09 8.54 5.67
C PHE A 172 -9.55 7.62 6.80
N ILE A 173 -9.70 6.33 6.51
CA ILE A 173 -9.82 5.28 7.53
C ILE A 173 -8.48 4.54 7.54
N PRO A 174 -7.76 4.47 8.69
CA PRO A 174 -6.41 3.93 8.74
C PRO A 174 -6.38 2.40 8.71
N ASN A 175 -6.97 1.81 7.69
CA ASN A 175 -7.06 0.37 7.45
C ASN A 175 -6.27 -0.10 6.21
N TYR A 176 -5.74 0.83 5.43
CA TYR A 176 -4.90 0.49 4.29
C TYR A 176 -3.58 -0.15 4.75
N PRO A 177 -3.10 -1.21 4.07
CA PRO A 177 -1.95 -1.99 4.51
C PRO A 177 -0.73 -1.17 4.91
N THR A 178 -0.36 -0.17 4.11
CA THR A 178 0.81 0.67 4.38
C THR A 178 0.62 1.59 5.60
N VAL A 179 -0.60 2.08 5.83
CA VAL A 179 -0.92 2.91 7.00
C VAL A 179 -0.89 2.06 8.27
N VAL A 180 -1.49 0.87 8.22
CA VAL A 180 -1.46 -0.10 9.33
C VAL A 180 -0.01 -0.51 9.65
N ALA A 181 0.79 -0.79 8.62
CA ALA A 181 2.19 -1.13 8.79
C ALA A 181 2.98 0.04 9.41
N ALA A 182 2.79 1.27 8.93
CA ALA A 182 3.47 2.44 9.49
C ALA A 182 3.17 2.64 10.97
N ILE A 183 1.90 2.45 11.40
CA ILE A 183 1.52 2.54 12.81
C ILE A 183 2.18 1.44 13.64
N ASN A 184 2.17 0.20 13.16
CA ASN A 184 2.67 -0.94 13.93
C ASN A 184 4.21 -1.01 13.99
N PHE A 185 4.91 -0.50 12.97
CA PHE A 185 6.38 -0.49 12.94
C PHE A 185 7.00 0.75 13.57
N ASP A 186 6.23 1.77 13.90
CA ASP A 186 6.75 2.97 14.55
C ASP A 186 7.17 2.68 15.99
N ARG A 187 8.49 2.72 16.22
CA ARG A 187 9.09 2.51 17.55
C ARG A 187 9.08 3.76 18.40
N THR A 188 8.83 4.93 17.78
CA THR A 188 8.83 6.20 18.51
C THR A 188 7.50 6.49 19.19
N GLY A 189 6.44 5.77 18.81
CA GLY A 189 5.08 5.96 19.32
C GLY A 189 4.46 7.30 18.89
N THR A 190 5.02 7.96 17.87
CA THR A 190 4.54 9.25 17.36
C THR A 190 3.42 9.08 16.35
N THR A 191 3.34 7.93 15.66
CA THR A 191 2.20 7.57 14.82
C THR A 191 1.18 6.80 15.62
N GLY A 192 -0.08 7.19 15.52
CA GLY A 192 -1.14 6.53 16.27
C GLY A 192 -2.52 6.90 15.78
N ILE A 193 -3.49 6.13 16.27
CA ILE A 193 -4.92 6.45 16.16
C ILE A 193 -5.31 7.07 17.50
N GLY A 194 -5.92 8.26 17.48
CA GLY A 194 -6.44 8.92 18.66
C GLY A 194 -7.72 8.27 19.16
N LYS A 195 -8.47 8.99 19.99
CA LYS A 195 -9.74 8.51 20.59
C LYS A 195 -10.76 8.03 19.54
N TRP A 196 -10.73 8.61 18.35
CA TRP A 196 -11.59 8.28 17.24
C TRP A 196 -10.77 7.84 16.04
N ILE A 197 -11.30 6.92 15.22
CA ILE A 197 -10.67 6.46 13.98
C ILE A 197 -10.22 7.62 13.07
N LEU A 198 -11.00 8.68 12.98
CA LEU A 198 -10.71 9.85 12.17
C LEU A 198 -9.66 10.80 12.78
N ASN A 199 -9.23 10.58 14.01
CA ASN A 199 -8.19 11.36 14.66
C ASN A 199 -6.88 10.57 14.72
N HIS A 200 -6.17 10.53 13.60
CA HIS A 200 -4.90 9.82 13.46
C HIS A 200 -3.85 10.66 12.72
N SER A 201 -2.59 10.26 12.82
CA SER A 201 -1.43 11.01 12.31
C SER A 201 -1.45 11.31 10.82
N PHE A 202 -2.13 10.49 10.01
CA PHE A 202 -2.18 10.66 8.54
C PHE A 202 -3.37 11.48 8.06
N MET A 203 -4.34 11.80 8.92
CA MET A 203 -5.59 12.46 8.52
C MET A 203 -5.31 13.84 7.91
N MET A 204 -4.71 14.74 8.67
CA MET A 204 -4.49 16.11 8.22
C MET A 204 -3.50 16.19 7.04
N PRO A 205 -2.33 15.54 7.08
CA PRO A 205 -1.43 15.52 5.92
C PRO A 205 -2.08 14.96 4.67
N GLY A 206 -2.84 13.87 4.79
CA GLY A 206 -3.52 13.24 3.66
C GLY A 206 -4.62 14.13 3.06
N MET A 207 -5.45 14.75 3.91
CA MET A 207 -6.50 15.69 3.46
C MET A 207 -5.89 16.90 2.74
N VAL A 208 -4.88 17.52 3.33
CA VAL A 208 -4.21 18.69 2.73
C VAL A 208 -3.56 18.30 1.40
N ALA A 209 -2.82 17.20 1.35
CA ALA A 209 -2.17 16.74 0.13
C ALA A 209 -3.20 16.46 -0.99
N THR A 210 -4.29 15.77 -0.69
CA THR A 210 -5.32 15.45 -1.67
C THR A 210 -6.02 16.71 -2.18
N LEU A 211 -6.46 17.59 -1.28
CA LEU A 211 -7.16 18.81 -1.64
C LEU A 211 -6.27 19.76 -2.46
N VAL A 212 -5.04 19.99 -2.01
CA VAL A 212 -4.10 20.85 -2.73
C VAL A 212 -3.79 20.28 -4.11
N SER A 213 -3.58 18.96 -4.23
CA SER A 213 -3.31 18.32 -5.52
C SER A 213 -4.49 18.46 -6.49
N ILE A 214 -5.73 18.31 -6.02
CA ILE A 214 -6.93 18.53 -6.84
C ILE A 214 -7.03 19.99 -7.28
N VAL A 215 -6.87 20.93 -6.37
CA VAL A 215 -6.91 22.38 -6.68
C VAL A 215 -5.85 22.73 -7.71
N VAL A 216 -4.62 22.29 -7.52
CA VAL A 216 -3.54 22.51 -8.51
C VAL A 216 -3.88 21.87 -9.85
N GLY A 217 -4.40 20.62 -9.86
CA GLY A 217 -4.85 19.97 -11.08
C GLY A 217 -5.91 20.77 -11.82
N LEU A 218 -6.94 21.27 -11.09
CA LEU A 218 -8.01 22.10 -11.67
C LEU A 218 -7.51 23.47 -12.20
N LEU A 219 -6.49 24.03 -11.60
CA LEU A 219 -5.84 25.23 -12.09
C LEU A 219 -5.03 24.97 -13.37
N LEU A 220 -4.28 23.86 -13.39
CA LEU A 220 -3.45 23.50 -14.54
C LEU A 220 -4.28 23.22 -15.79
N ILE A 221 -5.43 22.57 -15.69
CA ILE A 221 -6.30 22.33 -16.86
C ILE A 221 -6.92 23.61 -17.45
N GLN A 222 -6.81 24.75 -16.76
CA GLN A 222 -7.23 26.04 -17.33
C GLN A 222 -6.12 26.69 -18.17
N VAL A 223 -4.89 26.22 -18.03
CA VAL A 223 -3.72 26.76 -18.74
C VAL A 223 -3.37 25.92 -19.96
N PHE A 224 -3.70 24.63 -19.93
CA PHE A 224 -3.47 23.66 -20.99
C PHE A 224 -4.78 23.22 -21.64
#